data_bd100a6a8fc6f067bb5709ea32446fea
#
_entry.id   bd100a6a8fc6f067bb5709ea32446fea
#
_cell.length_a   1.000
_cell.length_b   1.000
_cell.length_c   1.000
_cell.angle_alpha   90.00
_cell.angle_beta   90.00
_cell.angle_gamma   90.00
#
_symmetry.space_group_name_H-M   'P 1'
#
loop_
_entity.id
_entity.type
_entity.pdbx_description
1 polymer ?
#
loop_
_entity_poly.entity_id
_entity_poly.type
_entity_poly.pdbx_seq_one_letter_code
_entity_poly.pdbx_strand_id
1 'polypeptide(L)'
;AAESPRCFNFSLGRRLADLPLIRVALDLLALGSGRAKVEQRRLSALLLAGGWSAAEAEADGRARLDAALRRDLPYFMTLPAVIRLAGRLAEDAPPPLCPQTVAALDAFVAVMSGMSRALHPGEWAGVFRRALKAAGWPGDRRLSSHEFQARRAFGEVLDGFGRLDGLLGKLSPNEAARRLSQLCQQRIFQPETRGLPPIQVLGVLESAGLEFDALWVMGMNDDLWPPPPRPNPLLPAELLRGAGAAHASAEVELDFAQRVHARLARAAPDVTFSYARADGNRILRPSPLIAGIQPAGDAPGEVVTLARQLGKEAGIACELLDDSLAPPLGDGEKVSGGSWLLRAQAICPAWAYYQYRLGGEAMDEPVEGLDPAARGTLVHETLEAFWKATRTSPVLAGMSEAIRRQAIAEAVATAISAFETDRRVTLPARFRELEAAR
;
A
#
# COMPACT_ATOMS: atom_id res chain seq x y z
N ALA A 1 17.50 -22.88 -13.98
CA ALA A 1 18.06 -22.09 -15.05
C ALA A 1 19.09 -21.13 -14.44
N ALA A 2 20.28 -21.02 -15.05
CA ALA A 2 21.25 -20.02 -14.66
C ALA A 2 20.62 -18.63 -14.97
N GLU A 3 20.57 -17.72 -13.98
CA GLU A 3 20.15 -16.34 -14.23
C GLU A 3 21.07 -15.76 -15.32
N SER A 4 20.48 -15.29 -16.42
CA SER A 4 21.24 -14.54 -17.42
C SER A 4 21.87 -13.32 -16.75
N PRO A 5 23.17 -13.04 -16.99
CA PRO A 5 23.82 -11.89 -16.39
C PRO A 5 23.08 -10.62 -16.82
N ARG A 6 22.77 -9.76 -15.87
CA ARG A 6 22.14 -8.46 -16.17
C ARG A 6 23.10 -7.62 -16.98
N CYS A 7 22.62 -7.01 -18.05
CA CYS A 7 23.41 -6.09 -18.87
C CYS A 7 23.52 -4.68 -18.27
N PHE A 8 22.87 -4.41 -17.12
CA PHE A 8 22.89 -3.12 -16.45
C PHE A 8 23.04 -3.27 -14.92
N ASN A 9 23.55 -2.22 -14.31
CA ASN A 9 23.63 -2.05 -12.86
C ASN A 9 23.06 -0.70 -12.43
N PHE A 10 22.43 -0.67 -11.25
CA PHE A 10 22.04 0.57 -10.58
C PHE A 10 22.99 0.85 -9.42
N SER A 11 23.62 2.02 -9.40
CA SER A 11 24.46 2.44 -8.26
C SER A 11 23.63 2.81 -7.02
N LEU A 12 22.43 3.36 -7.23
CA LEU A 12 21.49 3.62 -6.15
C LEU A 12 20.86 2.30 -5.70
N GLY A 13 21.20 1.87 -4.50
CA GLY A 13 20.55 0.75 -3.85
C GLY A 13 19.08 1.04 -3.55
N ARG A 14 18.31 0.01 -3.29
CA ARG A 14 16.93 0.10 -2.80
C ARG A 14 16.90 -0.04 -1.29
N ARG A 15 15.89 0.52 -0.63
CA ARG A 15 15.68 0.23 0.80
C ARG A 15 15.48 -1.28 0.97
N LEU A 16 16.14 -1.86 1.96
CA LEU A 16 16.03 -3.30 2.22
C LEU A 16 14.58 -3.74 2.45
N ALA A 17 13.79 -2.89 3.12
CA ALA A 17 12.36 -3.13 3.36
C ALA A 17 11.50 -3.18 2.08
N ASP A 18 11.95 -2.58 0.96
CA ASP A 18 11.20 -2.53 -0.29
C ASP A 18 11.38 -3.79 -1.15
N LEU A 19 12.31 -4.66 -0.77
CA LEU A 19 12.54 -5.91 -1.48
C LEU A 19 11.42 -6.91 -1.17
N PRO A 20 10.80 -7.55 -2.16
CA PRO A 20 9.63 -8.41 -1.96
C PRO A 20 9.84 -9.49 -0.88
N LEU A 21 10.99 -10.18 -0.91
CA LEU A 21 11.33 -11.21 0.08
C LEU A 21 11.39 -10.67 1.52
N ILE A 22 11.94 -9.48 1.70
CA ILE A 22 12.08 -8.84 3.02
C ILE A 22 10.75 -8.26 3.48
N ARG A 23 9.96 -7.71 2.56
CA ARG A 23 8.61 -7.23 2.87
C ARG A 23 7.74 -8.35 3.44
N VAL A 24 7.77 -9.53 2.83
CA VAL A 24 7.07 -10.73 3.36
C VAL A 24 7.50 -11.06 4.79
N ALA A 25 8.82 -11.02 5.08
CA ALA A 25 9.31 -11.26 6.44
C ALA A 25 8.78 -10.20 7.42
N LEU A 26 8.83 -8.93 7.06
CA LEU A 26 8.34 -7.83 7.90
C LEU A 26 6.81 -7.89 8.09
N ASP A 27 6.06 -8.24 7.06
CA ASP A 27 4.60 -8.41 7.14
C ASP A 27 4.22 -9.58 8.05
N LEU A 28 4.88 -10.74 7.94
CA LEU A 28 4.71 -11.86 8.87
C LEU A 28 4.93 -11.42 10.32
N LEU A 29 6.08 -10.76 10.60
CA LEU A 29 6.40 -10.31 11.95
C LEU A 29 5.41 -9.26 12.48
N ALA A 30 4.96 -8.35 11.63
CA ALA A 30 3.95 -7.35 12.00
C ALA A 30 2.60 -8.00 12.34
N LEU A 31 2.16 -9.01 11.56
CA LEU A 31 0.93 -9.75 11.81
C LEU A 31 1.00 -10.57 13.09
N GLY A 32 2.12 -11.26 13.33
CA GLY A 32 2.32 -12.07 14.52
C GLY A 32 2.53 -11.28 15.80
N SER A 33 3.02 -10.05 15.69
CA SER A 33 3.31 -9.18 16.84
C SER A 33 2.06 -8.55 17.46
N GLY A 34 0.95 -8.49 16.70
CA GLY A 34 -0.33 -7.95 17.16
C GLY A 34 -1.28 -9.03 17.66
N ARG A 35 -1.84 -8.84 18.88
CA ARG A 35 -3.03 -9.58 19.32
C ARG A 35 -4.31 -9.01 18.71
N ALA A 36 -4.19 -7.90 17.97
CA ALA A 36 -5.29 -7.22 17.33
C ALA A 36 -5.77 -7.99 16.09
N LYS A 37 -6.98 -7.71 15.69
CA LYS A 37 -7.54 -8.15 14.41
C LYS A 37 -6.71 -7.59 13.25
N VAL A 38 -6.51 -8.40 12.25
CA VAL A 38 -5.76 -8.09 11.03
C VAL A 38 -6.73 -7.76 9.91
N GLU A 39 -6.45 -6.73 9.13
CA GLU A 39 -7.23 -6.42 7.93
C GLU A 39 -7.11 -7.53 6.90
N GLN A 40 -8.24 -7.92 6.32
CA GLN A 40 -8.33 -8.94 5.28
C GLN A 40 -7.34 -8.69 4.13
N ARG A 41 -7.26 -7.47 3.61
CA ARG A 41 -6.36 -7.11 2.50
C ARG A 41 -4.89 -7.39 2.79
N ARG A 42 -4.43 -7.19 4.04
CA ARG A 42 -3.04 -7.47 4.44
C ARG A 42 -2.77 -8.97 4.47
N LEU A 43 -3.74 -9.73 4.98
CA LEU A 43 -3.64 -11.18 5.00
C LEU A 43 -3.73 -11.77 3.58
N SER A 44 -4.63 -11.26 2.73
CA SER A 44 -4.71 -11.62 1.31
C SER A 44 -3.38 -11.38 0.59
N ALA A 45 -2.79 -10.20 0.78
CA ALA A 45 -1.48 -9.88 0.20
C ALA A 45 -0.39 -10.85 0.66
N LEU A 46 -0.39 -11.25 1.94
CA LEU A 46 0.57 -12.21 2.47
C LEU A 46 0.34 -13.63 1.94
N LEU A 47 -0.91 -14.10 1.88
CA LEU A 47 -1.25 -15.42 1.34
C LEU A 47 -0.87 -15.55 -0.12
N LEU A 48 -1.06 -14.50 -0.91
CA LEU A 48 -0.74 -14.49 -2.34
C LEU A 48 0.74 -14.18 -2.62
N ALA A 49 1.49 -13.74 -1.59
CA ALA A 49 2.92 -13.48 -1.74
C ALA A 49 3.73 -14.77 -1.77
N GLY A 50 4.73 -14.80 -2.65
CA GLY A 50 5.80 -15.80 -2.60
C GLY A 50 6.77 -15.57 -1.44
N GLY A 51 7.68 -16.50 -1.22
CA GLY A 51 8.79 -16.30 -0.28
C GLY A 51 8.48 -16.66 1.17
N TRP A 52 7.47 -17.50 1.42
CA TRP A 52 7.25 -18.15 2.70
C TRP A 52 6.47 -19.46 2.53
N SER A 53 6.72 -20.47 3.39
CA SER A 53 6.12 -21.79 3.30
C SER A 53 6.17 -22.38 1.88
N ALA A 54 5.20 -23.17 1.48
CA ALA A 54 5.06 -23.82 0.18
C ALA A 54 4.34 -22.92 -0.85
N ALA A 55 4.83 -21.70 -1.07
CA ALA A 55 4.12 -20.70 -1.86
C ALA A 55 3.93 -21.11 -3.34
N GLU A 56 4.90 -21.78 -3.95
CA GLU A 56 4.78 -22.25 -5.33
C GLU A 56 3.93 -23.52 -5.40
N ALA A 57 4.18 -24.47 -4.51
CA ALA A 57 3.49 -25.76 -4.52
C ALA A 57 1.99 -25.65 -4.17
N GLU A 58 1.62 -24.68 -3.35
CA GLU A 58 0.25 -24.47 -2.86
C GLU A 58 -0.41 -23.19 -3.39
N ALA A 59 0.05 -22.62 -4.50
CA ALA A 59 -0.43 -21.34 -5.02
C ALA A 59 -1.96 -21.31 -5.22
N ASP A 60 -2.52 -22.33 -5.88
CA ASP A 60 -3.98 -22.44 -6.11
C ASP A 60 -4.75 -22.62 -4.80
N GLY A 61 -4.23 -23.44 -3.90
CA GLY A 61 -4.83 -23.66 -2.59
C GLY A 61 -4.89 -22.37 -1.75
N ARG A 62 -3.83 -21.58 -1.78
CA ARG A 62 -3.77 -20.26 -1.12
C ARG A 62 -4.76 -19.28 -1.72
N ALA A 63 -4.89 -19.23 -3.06
CA ALA A 63 -5.87 -18.38 -3.73
C ALA A 63 -7.31 -18.77 -3.37
N ARG A 64 -7.60 -20.08 -3.28
CA ARG A 64 -8.90 -20.59 -2.86
C ARG A 64 -9.18 -20.31 -1.38
N LEU A 65 -8.18 -20.42 -0.50
CA LEU A 65 -8.30 -20.03 0.89
C LEU A 65 -8.55 -18.53 1.03
N ASP A 66 -7.85 -17.69 0.27
CA ASP A 66 -8.08 -16.25 0.24
C ASP A 66 -9.51 -15.88 -0.18
N ALA A 67 -10.05 -16.55 -1.21
CA ALA A 67 -11.44 -16.38 -1.62
C ALA A 67 -12.43 -16.79 -0.50
N ALA A 68 -12.15 -17.89 0.21
CA ALA A 68 -12.98 -18.34 1.34
C ALA A 68 -12.90 -17.36 2.53
N LEU A 69 -11.73 -16.78 2.81
CA LEU A 69 -11.58 -15.75 3.85
C LEU A 69 -12.49 -14.55 3.61
N ARG A 70 -12.58 -14.10 2.36
CA ARG A 70 -13.42 -12.96 1.97
C ARG A 70 -14.92 -13.26 2.10
N ARG A 71 -15.32 -14.50 1.90
CA ARG A 71 -16.72 -14.92 1.99
C ARG A 71 -17.15 -15.21 3.42
N ASP A 72 -16.28 -15.87 4.23
CA ASP A 72 -16.68 -16.56 5.44
C ASP A 72 -16.17 -15.89 6.72
N LEU A 73 -15.27 -14.90 6.64
CA LEU A 73 -14.75 -14.17 7.78
C LEU A 73 -15.00 -12.66 7.66
N PRO A 74 -15.12 -11.95 8.80
CA PRO A 74 -15.24 -10.50 8.81
C PRO A 74 -13.96 -9.84 8.28
N TYR A 75 -14.07 -8.60 7.83
CA TYR A 75 -12.95 -7.82 7.27
C TYR A 75 -11.75 -7.71 8.23
N PHE A 76 -12.01 -7.58 9.52
CA PHE A 76 -10.98 -7.66 10.56
C PHE A 76 -11.00 -9.03 11.24
N MET A 77 -9.98 -9.83 11.04
CA MET A 77 -9.89 -11.21 11.51
C MET A 77 -8.61 -11.50 12.29
N THR A 78 -8.57 -12.61 13.00
CA THR A 78 -7.37 -13.07 13.71
C THR A 78 -6.74 -14.26 12.99
N LEU A 79 -5.42 -14.43 13.08
CA LEU A 79 -4.74 -15.60 12.51
C LEU A 79 -5.32 -16.94 12.99
N PRO A 80 -5.66 -17.13 14.29
CA PRO A 80 -6.35 -18.34 14.72
C PRO A 80 -7.73 -18.56 14.06
N ALA A 81 -8.46 -17.50 13.69
CA ALA A 81 -9.72 -17.65 12.97
C ALA A 81 -9.52 -18.17 11.54
N VAL A 82 -8.44 -17.72 10.89
CA VAL A 82 -8.03 -18.22 9.57
C VAL A 82 -7.67 -19.69 9.61
N ILE A 83 -6.88 -20.10 10.60
CA ILE A 83 -6.47 -21.51 10.79
C ILE A 83 -7.71 -22.39 11.02
N ARG A 84 -8.65 -21.95 11.87
CA ARG A 84 -9.90 -22.68 12.08
C ARG A 84 -10.77 -22.78 10.84
N LEU A 85 -10.84 -21.71 10.03
CA LEU A 85 -11.59 -21.76 8.76
C LEU A 85 -10.95 -22.78 7.81
N ALA A 86 -9.63 -22.75 7.65
CA ALA A 86 -8.92 -23.70 6.81
C ALA A 86 -9.13 -25.15 7.28
N GLY A 87 -9.18 -25.40 8.58
CA GLY A 87 -9.52 -26.71 9.16
C GLY A 87 -10.92 -27.17 8.78
N ARG A 88 -11.94 -26.33 8.95
CA ARG A 88 -13.33 -26.65 8.55
C ARG A 88 -13.44 -26.93 7.05
N LEU A 89 -12.81 -26.10 6.21
CA LEU A 89 -12.82 -26.33 4.77
C LEU A 89 -12.16 -27.67 4.37
N ALA A 90 -11.17 -28.11 5.12
CA ALA A 90 -10.53 -29.41 4.91
C ALA A 90 -11.44 -30.60 5.32
N GLU A 91 -12.28 -30.43 6.36
CA GLU A 91 -13.27 -31.41 6.79
C GLU A 91 -14.44 -31.49 5.80
N ASP A 92 -14.93 -30.32 5.30
CA ASP A 92 -16.09 -30.23 4.41
C ASP A 92 -15.77 -30.71 2.98
N ALA A 93 -14.55 -30.45 2.49
CA ALA A 93 -14.14 -30.76 1.11
C ALA A 93 -12.66 -31.18 1.04
N PRO A 94 -12.32 -32.42 1.34
CA PRO A 94 -10.96 -32.92 1.17
C PRO A 94 -10.53 -33.00 -0.32
N PRO A 95 -9.23 -32.83 -0.66
CA PRO A 95 -8.10 -32.60 0.25
C PRO A 95 -8.02 -31.14 0.76
N PRO A 96 -7.26 -30.90 1.86
CA PRO A 96 -7.01 -29.55 2.37
C PRO A 96 -6.45 -28.63 1.29
N LEU A 97 -6.88 -27.36 1.26
CA LEU A 97 -6.51 -26.40 0.21
C LEU A 97 -5.00 -26.11 0.17
N CYS A 98 -4.40 -25.82 1.33
CA CYS A 98 -2.98 -25.49 1.46
C CYS A 98 -2.43 -25.91 2.83
N PRO A 99 -2.26 -27.24 3.06
CA PRO A 99 -1.95 -27.78 4.37
C PRO A 99 -0.60 -27.33 4.93
N GLN A 100 0.43 -27.20 4.07
CA GLN A 100 1.75 -26.75 4.51
C GLN A 100 1.73 -25.28 4.93
N THR A 101 1.00 -24.45 4.19
CA THR A 101 0.81 -23.02 4.52
C THR A 101 0.07 -22.86 5.86
N VAL A 102 -0.99 -23.63 6.08
CA VAL A 102 -1.76 -23.58 7.33
C VAL A 102 -0.92 -24.07 8.50
N ALA A 103 -0.19 -25.17 8.34
CA ALA A 103 0.72 -25.71 9.37
C ALA A 103 1.86 -24.70 9.70
N ALA A 104 2.42 -24.04 8.70
CA ALA A 104 3.45 -23.01 8.88
C ALA A 104 2.88 -21.79 9.63
N LEU A 105 1.65 -21.39 9.32
CA LEU A 105 0.98 -20.29 9.99
C LEU A 105 0.67 -20.63 11.46
N ASP A 106 0.23 -21.85 11.73
CA ASP A 106 -0.02 -22.33 13.10
C ASP A 106 1.27 -22.39 13.92
N ALA A 107 2.34 -22.95 13.37
CA ALA A 107 3.67 -22.98 14.00
C ALA A 107 4.22 -21.55 14.25
N PHE A 108 4.01 -20.63 13.31
CA PHE A 108 4.36 -19.23 13.49
C PHE A 108 3.59 -18.58 14.64
N VAL A 109 2.28 -18.77 14.69
CA VAL A 109 1.41 -18.27 15.77
C VAL A 109 1.82 -18.86 17.12
N ALA A 110 2.15 -20.15 17.18
CA ALA A 110 2.61 -20.79 18.40
C ALA A 110 3.90 -20.15 18.96
N VAL A 111 4.89 -19.87 18.08
CA VAL A 111 6.12 -19.17 18.48
C VAL A 111 5.84 -17.78 19.00
N MET A 112 4.99 -17.00 18.32
CA MET A 112 4.69 -15.62 18.69
C MET A 112 3.81 -15.51 19.94
N SER A 113 2.87 -16.44 20.14
CA SER A 113 1.95 -16.46 21.29
C SER A 113 2.62 -16.88 22.60
N GLY A 114 3.64 -17.72 22.52
CA GLY A 114 4.38 -18.22 23.69
C GLY A 114 5.33 -17.20 24.35
N MET A 115 5.41 -15.97 23.80
CA MET A 115 6.38 -14.99 24.25
C MET A 115 5.86 -14.06 25.34
N SER A 116 6.77 -13.62 26.20
CA SER A 116 6.54 -12.58 27.22
C SER A 116 6.04 -11.28 26.54
N ARG A 117 5.29 -10.47 27.30
CA ARG A 117 4.73 -9.21 26.79
C ARG A 117 5.79 -8.17 26.43
N ALA A 118 6.97 -8.23 27.05
CA ALA A 118 8.09 -7.31 26.77
C ALA A 118 9.43 -8.05 26.94
N LEU A 119 10.28 -7.97 25.90
CA LEU A 119 11.60 -8.57 25.83
C LEU A 119 12.62 -7.56 25.35
N HIS A 120 13.89 -7.79 25.63
CA HIS A 120 14.96 -6.99 25.07
C HIS A 120 15.14 -7.23 23.55
N PRO A 121 15.67 -6.27 22.78
CA PRO A 121 15.90 -6.38 21.35
C PRO A 121 16.64 -7.66 20.92
N GLY A 122 17.67 -8.10 21.69
CA GLY A 122 18.40 -9.33 21.43
C GLY A 122 17.54 -10.59 21.54
N GLU A 123 16.68 -10.64 22.55
CA GLU A 123 15.71 -11.74 22.72
C GLU A 123 14.70 -11.72 21.58
N TRP A 124 14.19 -10.53 21.19
CA TRP A 124 13.29 -10.37 20.03
C TRP A 124 13.93 -10.81 18.71
N ALA A 125 15.20 -10.48 18.47
CA ALA A 125 15.91 -10.93 17.28
C ALA A 125 15.94 -12.48 17.19
N GLY A 126 16.15 -13.15 18.34
CA GLY A 126 16.06 -14.61 18.44
C GLY A 126 14.64 -15.13 18.18
N VAL A 127 13.61 -14.49 18.75
CA VAL A 127 12.20 -14.84 18.53
C VAL A 127 11.83 -14.69 17.05
N PHE A 128 12.16 -13.55 16.45
CA PHE A 128 11.85 -13.26 15.04
C PHE A 128 12.49 -14.28 14.09
N ARG A 129 13.74 -14.68 14.33
CA ARG A 129 14.37 -15.76 13.54
C ARG A 129 13.62 -17.08 13.66
N ARG A 130 13.22 -17.47 14.87
CA ARG A 130 12.44 -18.71 15.08
C ARG A 130 11.07 -18.62 14.43
N ALA A 131 10.39 -17.48 14.56
CA ALA A 131 9.07 -17.26 13.98
C ALA A 131 9.12 -17.31 12.43
N LEU A 132 10.08 -16.63 11.80
CA LEU A 132 10.27 -16.68 10.34
C LEU A 132 10.63 -18.08 9.85
N LYS A 133 11.45 -18.81 10.60
CA LYS A 133 11.75 -20.22 10.30
C LYS A 133 10.50 -21.10 10.40
N ALA A 134 9.69 -20.90 11.43
CA ALA A 134 8.42 -21.64 11.62
C ALA A 134 7.41 -21.33 10.50
N ALA A 135 7.35 -20.09 10.03
CA ALA A 135 6.57 -19.70 8.86
C ALA A 135 7.11 -20.24 7.53
N GLY A 136 8.27 -20.90 7.54
CA GLY A 136 8.90 -21.40 6.32
C GLY A 136 9.48 -20.30 5.42
N TRP A 137 9.84 -19.12 5.99
CA TRP A 137 10.55 -18.10 5.22
C TRP A 137 12.02 -18.52 5.00
N PRO A 138 12.56 -18.39 3.80
CA PRO A 138 12.16 -17.60 2.63
C PRO A 138 11.33 -18.34 1.56
N GLY A 139 10.67 -19.43 1.87
CA GLY A 139 9.84 -20.22 0.97
C GLY A 139 10.55 -21.47 0.43
N ASP A 140 9.84 -22.20 -0.42
CA ASP A 140 10.22 -23.51 -0.99
C ASP A 140 11.03 -23.42 -2.29
N ARG A 141 11.05 -22.25 -2.95
CA ARG A 141 11.78 -22.05 -4.18
C ARG A 141 13.26 -21.70 -3.98
N ARG A 142 14.05 -21.92 -5.01
CA ARG A 142 15.43 -21.44 -5.05
C ARG A 142 15.46 -19.91 -5.06
N LEU A 143 16.26 -19.34 -4.14
CA LEU A 143 16.51 -17.90 -4.13
C LEU A 143 17.46 -17.52 -5.27
N SER A 144 17.18 -16.39 -5.91
CA SER A 144 18.14 -15.73 -6.79
C SER A 144 19.35 -15.23 -6.00
N SER A 145 20.45 -14.92 -6.69
CA SER A 145 21.65 -14.35 -6.06
C SER A 145 21.33 -13.08 -5.27
N HIS A 146 20.46 -12.22 -5.82
CA HIS A 146 20.04 -10.99 -5.16
C HIS A 146 19.20 -11.25 -3.90
N GLU A 147 18.28 -12.19 -3.95
CA GLU A 147 17.47 -12.57 -2.78
C GLU A 147 18.30 -13.22 -1.69
N PHE A 148 19.30 -14.04 -2.07
CA PHE A 148 20.23 -14.60 -1.10
C PHE A 148 21.03 -13.51 -0.37
N GLN A 149 21.55 -12.52 -1.11
CA GLN A 149 22.27 -11.38 -0.54
C GLN A 149 21.33 -10.52 0.33
N ALA A 150 20.08 -10.27 -0.12
CA ALA A 150 19.09 -9.53 0.64
C ALA A 150 18.74 -10.24 1.96
N ARG A 151 18.60 -11.58 1.94
CA ARG A 151 18.39 -12.39 3.15
C ARG A 151 19.57 -12.25 4.12
N ARG A 152 20.81 -12.25 3.62
CA ARG A 152 22.01 -12.02 4.44
C ARG A 152 22.00 -10.64 5.07
N ALA A 153 21.73 -9.60 4.27
CA ALA A 153 21.62 -8.22 4.76
C ALA A 153 20.51 -8.05 5.83
N PHE A 154 19.38 -8.74 5.66
CA PHE A 154 18.33 -8.77 6.67
C PHE A 154 18.79 -9.44 7.98
N GLY A 155 19.58 -10.51 7.87
CA GLY A 155 20.23 -11.15 9.03
C GLY A 155 21.13 -10.18 9.79
N GLU A 156 21.94 -9.38 9.06
CA GLU A 156 22.80 -8.34 9.65
C GLU A 156 21.98 -7.23 10.36
N VAL A 157 20.84 -6.82 9.80
CA VAL A 157 19.92 -5.87 10.43
C VAL A 157 19.31 -6.45 11.71
N LEU A 158 18.94 -7.74 11.71
CA LEU A 158 18.47 -8.44 12.92
C LEU A 158 19.55 -8.50 14.00
N ASP A 159 20.81 -8.76 13.62
CA ASP A 159 21.93 -8.74 14.57
C ASP A 159 22.18 -7.33 15.12
N GLY A 160 22.11 -6.31 14.25
CA GLY A 160 22.20 -4.90 14.64
C GLY A 160 21.09 -4.49 15.60
N PHE A 161 19.85 -4.91 15.32
CA PHE A 161 18.71 -4.69 16.22
C PHE A 161 18.95 -5.31 17.59
N GLY A 162 19.47 -6.54 17.63
CA GLY A 162 19.80 -7.24 18.87
C GLY A 162 20.85 -6.52 19.75
N ARG A 163 21.73 -5.69 19.15
CA ARG A 163 22.74 -4.93 19.89
C ARG A 163 22.18 -3.68 20.58
N LEU A 164 20.91 -3.36 20.38
CA LEU A 164 20.25 -2.19 20.97
C LEU A 164 19.72 -2.42 22.39
N ASP A 165 20.02 -3.54 23.03
CA ASP A 165 19.55 -3.89 24.38
C ASP A 165 19.79 -2.80 25.41
N GLY A 166 20.99 -2.23 25.42
CA GLY A 166 21.36 -1.17 26.35
C GLY A 166 20.72 0.19 26.08
N LEU A 167 20.14 0.40 24.89
CA LEU A 167 19.57 1.69 24.48
C LEU A 167 18.04 1.68 24.57
N LEU A 168 17.39 0.58 24.19
CA LEU A 168 15.93 0.55 24.04
C LEU A 168 15.20 -0.13 25.18
N GLY A 169 15.90 -0.85 26.07
CA GLY A 169 15.26 -1.62 27.11
C GLY A 169 14.33 -2.70 26.59
N LYS A 170 13.29 -3.03 27.35
CA LYS A 170 12.28 -4.05 26.94
C LYS A 170 11.22 -3.43 26.03
N LEU A 171 10.95 -4.07 24.92
CA LEU A 171 10.00 -3.66 23.90
C LEU A 171 8.80 -4.62 23.87
N SER A 172 7.62 -4.10 23.61
CA SER A 172 6.47 -4.91 23.24
C SER A 172 6.65 -5.57 21.87
N PRO A 173 5.91 -6.64 21.53
CA PRO A 173 6.01 -7.28 20.21
C PRO A 173 5.82 -6.33 19.04
N ASN A 174 4.81 -5.46 19.10
CA ASN A 174 4.51 -4.47 18.05
C ASN A 174 5.63 -3.44 17.91
N GLU A 175 6.18 -2.98 19.02
CA GLU A 175 7.24 -2.01 19.01
C GLU A 175 8.54 -2.60 18.45
N ALA A 176 8.87 -3.83 18.83
CA ALA A 176 10.02 -4.56 18.29
C ALA A 176 9.91 -4.76 16.78
N ALA A 177 8.76 -5.21 16.27
CA ALA A 177 8.53 -5.38 14.84
C ALA A 177 8.59 -4.05 14.08
N ARG A 178 8.02 -2.98 14.64
CA ARG A 178 8.08 -1.62 14.07
C ARG A 178 9.51 -1.11 14.01
N ARG A 179 10.30 -1.27 15.06
CA ARG A 179 11.71 -0.85 15.11
C ARG A 179 12.56 -1.60 14.09
N LEU A 180 12.39 -2.91 13.99
CA LEU A 180 13.05 -3.71 12.96
C LEU A 180 12.70 -3.23 11.55
N SER A 181 11.42 -2.96 11.29
CA SER A 181 10.98 -2.41 10.00
C SER A 181 11.63 -1.06 9.70
N GLN A 182 11.73 -0.15 10.68
CA GLN A 182 12.41 1.14 10.54
C GLN A 182 13.90 0.96 10.18
N LEU A 183 14.61 0.05 10.83
CA LEU A 183 16.00 -0.26 10.50
C LEU A 183 16.13 -0.78 9.06
N CYS A 184 15.22 -1.66 8.61
CA CYS A 184 15.20 -2.13 7.23
C CYS A 184 14.87 -1.00 6.23
N GLN A 185 14.05 -0.02 6.59
CA GLN A 185 13.76 1.16 5.76
C GLN A 185 14.96 2.10 5.64
N GLN A 186 15.79 2.19 6.68
CA GLN A 186 17.01 3.02 6.68
C GLN A 186 18.19 2.33 5.99
N ARG A 187 18.19 1.01 5.92
CA ARG A 187 19.26 0.24 5.29
C ARG A 187 19.10 0.25 3.77
N ILE A 188 20.00 0.91 3.07
CA ILE A 188 20.12 0.79 1.62
C ILE A 188 20.82 -0.54 1.30
N PHE A 189 20.19 -1.33 0.46
CA PHE A 189 20.70 -2.58 -0.06
C PHE A 189 21.06 -2.42 -1.53
N GLN A 190 22.30 -2.73 -1.85
CA GLN A 190 22.81 -2.83 -3.21
C GLN A 190 23.40 -4.23 -3.40
N PRO A 191 22.87 -5.02 -4.32
CA PRO A 191 23.41 -6.35 -4.57
C PRO A 191 24.79 -6.24 -5.23
N GLU A 192 25.72 -7.08 -4.79
CA GLU A 192 27.01 -7.25 -5.45
C GLU A 192 26.77 -7.85 -6.84
N THR A 193 27.27 -7.20 -7.86
CA THR A 193 27.21 -7.67 -9.24
C THR A 193 28.56 -8.28 -9.60
N ARG A 194 28.56 -9.46 -10.21
CA ARG A 194 29.79 -10.06 -10.72
C ARG A 194 30.19 -9.36 -12.02
N GLY A 195 31.38 -8.77 -12.06
CA GLY A 195 31.89 -8.01 -13.19
C GLY A 195 31.33 -6.59 -13.30
N LEU A 196 31.69 -5.88 -14.35
CA LEU A 196 31.19 -4.55 -14.70
C LEU A 196 30.17 -4.72 -15.84
N PRO A 197 28.85 -4.62 -15.56
CA PRO A 197 27.85 -4.60 -16.63
C PRO A 197 28.11 -3.43 -17.58
N PRO A 198 27.84 -3.59 -18.88
CA PRO A 198 28.11 -2.55 -19.86
C PRO A 198 27.29 -1.27 -19.66
N ILE A 199 26.13 -1.37 -19.03
CA ILE A 199 25.26 -0.22 -18.75
C ILE A 199 25.30 0.07 -17.25
N GLN A 200 25.69 1.30 -16.88
CA GLN A 200 25.69 1.81 -15.51
C GLN A 200 24.62 2.88 -15.37
N VAL A 201 23.64 2.70 -14.49
CA VAL A 201 22.66 3.72 -14.13
C VAL A 201 23.13 4.36 -12.82
N LEU A 202 23.55 5.62 -12.91
CA LEU A 202 24.23 6.35 -11.85
C LEU A 202 23.44 7.57 -11.42
N GLY A 203 23.60 7.96 -10.16
CA GLY A 203 23.24 9.30 -9.71
C GLY A 203 24.22 10.35 -10.24
N VAL A 204 23.77 11.59 -10.36
CA VAL A 204 24.57 12.71 -10.88
C VAL A 204 25.88 12.92 -10.12
N LEU A 205 25.87 12.72 -8.80
CA LEU A 205 27.09 12.86 -7.98
C LEU A 205 28.02 11.65 -8.10
N GLU A 206 27.46 10.46 -8.31
CA GLU A 206 28.21 9.20 -8.43
C GLU A 206 28.96 9.11 -9.76
N SER A 207 28.48 9.80 -10.80
CA SER A 207 29.16 9.90 -12.09
C SER A 207 30.38 10.82 -12.08
N ALA A 208 30.68 11.47 -10.93
CA ALA A 208 31.80 12.41 -10.84
C ALA A 208 33.16 11.72 -11.00
N GLY A 209 33.94 12.18 -11.98
CA GLY A 209 35.28 11.64 -12.25
C GLY A 209 35.30 10.33 -13.00
N LEU A 210 34.14 9.86 -13.50
CA LEU A 210 34.05 8.69 -14.37
C LEU A 210 34.04 9.16 -15.84
N GLU A 211 34.67 8.35 -16.69
CA GLU A 211 34.63 8.47 -18.16
C GLU A 211 33.79 7.32 -18.74
N PHE A 212 33.04 7.60 -19.79
CA PHE A 212 32.15 6.66 -20.44
C PHE A 212 32.38 6.65 -21.96
N ASP A 213 32.04 5.56 -22.60
CA ASP A 213 32.02 5.45 -24.06
C ASP A 213 30.87 6.30 -24.67
N ALA A 214 29.71 6.27 -23.96
CA ALA A 214 28.56 7.11 -24.25
C ALA A 214 27.80 7.44 -22.95
N LEU A 215 27.16 8.59 -22.87
CA LEU A 215 26.42 9.03 -21.69
C LEU A 215 25.03 9.51 -22.06
N TRP A 216 24.02 8.99 -21.41
CA TRP A 216 22.65 9.49 -21.51
C TRP A 216 22.22 10.12 -20.18
N VAL A 217 22.03 11.43 -20.18
CA VAL A 217 21.57 12.21 -19.03
C VAL A 217 20.07 12.43 -19.13
N MET A 218 19.33 11.84 -18.21
CA MET A 218 17.85 11.87 -18.19
C MET A 218 17.33 12.89 -17.19
N GLY A 219 16.06 13.29 -17.34
CA GLY A 219 15.38 14.15 -16.37
C GLY A 219 15.79 15.62 -16.44
N MET A 220 16.19 16.10 -17.62
CA MET A 220 16.58 17.49 -17.85
C MET A 220 15.36 18.40 -18.01
N ASN A 221 14.48 18.39 -17.02
CA ASN A 221 13.30 19.24 -16.92
C ASN A 221 13.57 20.47 -16.05
N ASP A 222 12.86 21.57 -16.28
CA ASP A 222 13.06 22.85 -15.57
C ASP A 222 12.69 22.79 -14.08
N ASP A 223 11.85 21.86 -13.69
CA ASP A 223 11.45 21.62 -12.29
C ASP A 223 12.39 20.68 -11.53
N LEU A 224 13.27 19.97 -12.23
CA LEU A 224 14.23 19.03 -11.65
C LEU A 224 15.67 19.52 -11.72
N TRP A 225 16.02 20.26 -12.78
CA TRP A 225 17.38 20.69 -13.03
C TRP A 225 17.45 22.10 -13.66
N PRO A 226 18.01 23.11 -12.97
CA PRO A 226 18.61 23.06 -11.63
C PRO A 226 17.65 22.58 -10.55
N PRO A 227 18.13 21.89 -9.50
CA PRO A 227 17.25 21.47 -8.39
C PRO A 227 16.70 22.70 -7.65
N PRO A 228 15.49 22.65 -7.12
CA PRO A 228 14.94 23.73 -6.31
C PRO A 228 15.72 23.87 -5.00
N PRO A 229 15.94 25.09 -4.50
CA PRO A 229 16.64 25.30 -3.24
C PRO A 229 15.92 24.64 -2.06
N ARG A 230 16.68 24.03 -1.15
CA ARG A 230 16.16 23.35 0.06
C ARG A 230 17.03 23.72 1.25
N PRO A 231 16.98 24.98 1.75
CA PRO A 231 17.75 25.40 2.90
C PRO A 231 17.40 24.57 4.13
N ASN A 232 18.37 24.39 5.02
CA ASN A 232 18.14 23.70 6.28
C ASN A 232 17.11 24.48 7.13
N PRO A 233 15.94 23.90 7.47
CA PRO A 233 14.89 24.61 8.19
C PRO A 233 15.25 24.94 9.66
N LEU A 234 16.30 24.36 10.20
CA LEU A 234 16.75 24.62 11.56
C LEU A 234 17.72 25.81 11.67
N LEU A 235 18.09 26.40 10.53
CA LEU A 235 19.02 27.55 10.49
C LEU A 235 18.34 28.74 9.81
N PRO A 236 18.65 30.01 10.24
CA PRO A 236 18.10 31.20 9.61
C PRO A 236 18.49 31.27 8.11
N ALA A 237 17.48 31.42 7.24
CA ALA A 237 17.68 31.40 5.80
C ALA A 237 18.61 32.53 5.29
N GLU A 238 18.62 33.69 5.96
CA GLU A 238 19.50 34.82 5.64
C GLU A 238 20.97 34.49 5.86
N LEU A 239 21.29 33.81 6.97
CA LEU A 239 22.65 33.39 7.27
C LEU A 239 23.13 32.33 6.27
N LEU A 240 22.24 31.38 5.90
CA LEU A 240 22.55 30.37 4.87
C LEU A 240 22.84 31.00 3.51
N ARG A 241 22.01 31.96 3.09
CA ARG A 241 22.20 32.70 1.82
C ARG A 241 23.45 33.56 1.85
N GLY A 242 23.69 34.31 2.95
CA GLY A 242 24.89 35.13 3.12
C GLY A 242 26.19 34.33 3.12
N ALA A 243 26.15 33.10 3.61
CA ALA A 243 27.28 32.18 3.62
C ALA A 243 27.46 31.39 2.30
N GLY A 244 26.54 31.53 1.32
CA GLY A 244 26.54 30.70 0.11
C GLY A 244 26.43 29.20 0.40
N ALA A 245 25.71 28.84 1.47
CA ALA A 245 25.59 27.45 1.88
C ALA A 245 24.89 26.60 0.81
N ALA A 246 25.24 25.32 0.74
CA ALA A 246 24.60 24.39 -0.18
C ALA A 246 23.08 24.40 -0.02
N HIS A 247 22.36 24.40 -1.11
CA HIS A 247 20.90 24.42 -1.20
C HIS A 247 20.21 25.69 -0.64
N ALA A 248 20.96 26.75 -0.36
CA ALA A 248 20.45 27.94 0.31
C ALA A 248 19.63 28.87 -0.60
N SER A 249 19.93 28.92 -1.89
CA SER A 249 19.26 29.79 -2.85
C SER A 249 19.30 29.23 -4.28
N ALA A 250 18.47 29.79 -5.15
CA ALA A 250 18.39 29.40 -6.56
C ALA A 250 19.71 29.67 -7.31
N GLU A 251 20.45 30.72 -6.92
CA GLU A 251 21.73 31.06 -7.53
C GLU A 251 22.78 30.01 -7.19
N VAL A 252 22.83 29.54 -5.95
CA VAL A 252 23.73 28.47 -5.51
C VAL A 252 23.41 27.15 -6.24
N GLU A 253 22.14 26.83 -6.40
CA GLU A 253 21.72 25.63 -7.13
C GLU A 253 22.04 25.74 -8.64
N LEU A 254 21.84 26.91 -9.23
CA LEU A 254 22.19 27.16 -10.63
C LEU A 254 23.69 27.01 -10.88
N ASP A 255 24.54 27.63 -10.03
CA ASP A 255 25.99 27.50 -10.16
C ASP A 255 26.45 26.04 -10.00
N PHE A 256 25.89 25.32 -9.03
CA PHE A 256 26.11 23.89 -8.87
C PHE A 256 25.72 23.12 -10.12
N ALA A 257 24.51 23.36 -10.63
CA ALA A 257 23.98 22.66 -11.80
C ALA A 257 24.78 22.94 -13.07
N GLN A 258 25.26 24.18 -13.26
CA GLN A 258 26.13 24.55 -14.40
C GLN A 258 27.46 23.79 -14.33
N ARG A 259 28.10 23.74 -13.19
CA ARG A 259 29.36 22.98 -13.01
C ARG A 259 29.18 21.49 -13.27
N VAL A 260 28.12 20.90 -12.76
CA VAL A 260 27.80 19.49 -13.01
C VAL A 260 27.49 19.25 -14.47
N HIS A 261 26.67 20.10 -15.09
CA HIS A 261 26.32 20.00 -16.51
C HIS A 261 27.58 20.05 -17.39
N ALA A 262 28.47 21.03 -17.18
CA ALA A 262 29.73 21.15 -17.90
C ALA A 262 30.65 19.94 -17.78
N ARG A 263 30.63 19.29 -16.60
CA ARG A 263 31.36 18.03 -16.36
C ARG A 263 30.74 16.87 -17.13
N LEU A 264 29.41 16.70 -17.05
CA LEU A 264 28.69 15.63 -17.74
C LEU A 264 28.85 15.73 -19.25
N ALA A 265 28.80 16.95 -19.80
CA ALA A 265 29.00 17.20 -21.24
C ALA A 265 30.41 16.81 -21.75
N ARG A 266 31.37 16.57 -20.85
CA ARG A 266 32.75 16.16 -21.19
C ARG A 266 33.06 14.73 -20.74
N ALA A 267 32.11 14.03 -20.09
CA ALA A 267 32.35 12.73 -19.51
C ALA A 267 32.33 11.58 -20.55
N ALA A 268 31.91 11.86 -21.79
CA ALA A 268 31.91 10.91 -22.90
C ALA A 268 32.05 11.62 -24.21
N PRO A 269 32.55 10.92 -25.26
CA PRO A 269 32.56 11.45 -26.65
C PRO A 269 31.15 11.70 -27.19
N ASP A 270 30.19 10.88 -26.80
CA ASP A 270 28.76 11.01 -27.17
C ASP A 270 27.91 11.19 -25.92
N VAL A 271 27.29 12.38 -25.80
CA VAL A 271 26.46 12.75 -24.65
C VAL A 271 25.07 13.18 -25.13
N THR A 272 24.06 12.44 -24.70
CA THR A 272 22.65 12.73 -24.97
C THR A 272 21.97 13.26 -23.72
N PHE A 273 21.35 14.43 -23.80
CA PHE A 273 20.47 14.98 -22.76
C PHE A 273 19.01 14.78 -23.15
N SER A 274 18.19 14.30 -22.21
CA SER A 274 16.76 14.09 -22.45
C SER A 274 15.89 14.66 -21.34
N TYR A 275 14.68 15.11 -21.72
CA TYR A 275 13.66 15.57 -20.81
C TYR A 275 12.32 14.95 -21.16
N ALA A 276 11.43 14.82 -20.18
CA ALA A 276 10.06 14.40 -20.39
C ALA A 276 9.20 15.57 -20.89
N ARG A 277 8.39 15.36 -21.93
CA ARG A 277 7.45 16.39 -22.44
C ARG A 277 6.20 16.51 -21.60
N ALA A 278 5.81 15.42 -20.93
CA ALA A 278 4.63 15.39 -20.06
C ALA A 278 4.80 14.35 -18.94
N ASP A 279 4.09 14.58 -17.83
CA ASP A 279 3.90 13.63 -16.74
C ASP A 279 2.38 13.57 -16.42
N GLY A 280 1.73 12.52 -16.84
CA GLY A 280 0.28 12.46 -16.87
C GLY A 280 -0.32 13.59 -17.72
N ASN A 281 -1.17 14.41 -17.12
CA ASN A 281 -1.79 15.58 -17.79
C ASN A 281 -0.96 16.87 -17.66
N ARG A 282 0.20 16.82 -16.98
CA ARG A 282 1.07 17.98 -16.80
C ARG A 282 2.05 18.08 -17.95
N ILE A 283 2.05 19.20 -18.68
CA ILE A 283 3.05 19.52 -19.70
C ILE A 283 4.32 20.00 -19.00
N LEU A 284 5.46 19.42 -19.34
CA LEU A 284 6.76 19.72 -18.77
C LEU A 284 7.61 20.51 -19.77
N ARG A 285 8.58 21.26 -19.27
CA ARG A 285 9.51 22.08 -20.05
C ARG A 285 10.94 21.58 -19.89
N PRO A 286 11.79 21.80 -20.92
CA PRO A 286 13.21 21.48 -20.82
C PRO A 286 13.91 22.40 -19.82
N SER A 287 14.96 21.89 -19.19
CA SER A 287 15.90 22.67 -18.39
C SER A 287 16.51 23.80 -19.23
N PRO A 288 16.69 25.02 -18.67
CA PRO A 288 17.39 26.10 -19.34
C PRO A 288 18.84 25.73 -19.69
N LEU A 289 19.46 24.77 -19.02
CA LEU A 289 20.83 24.33 -19.29
C LEU A 289 20.99 23.52 -20.57
N ILE A 290 19.91 23.02 -21.16
CA ILE A 290 19.92 22.31 -22.47
C ILE A 290 19.30 23.12 -23.60
N ALA A 291 18.80 24.33 -23.33
CA ALA A 291 18.10 25.16 -24.34
C ALA A 291 18.98 25.54 -25.56
N GLY A 292 20.30 25.56 -25.38
CA GLY A 292 21.24 25.84 -26.47
C GLY A 292 21.79 24.61 -27.20
N ILE A 293 21.37 23.42 -26.84
CA ILE A 293 21.80 22.15 -27.43
C ILE A 293 20.88 21.86 -28.63
N GLN A 294 21.46 21.57 -29.80
CA GLN A 294 20.66 21.19 -30.96
C GLN A 294 19.92 19.88 -30.66
N PRO A 295 18.60 19.82 -30.96
CA PRO A 295 17.88 18.57 -30.86
C PRO A 295 18.55 17.49 -31.70
N ALA A 296 18.83 16.33 -31.12
CA ALA A 296 19.17 15.16 -31.92
C ALA A 296 18.00 14.90 -32.88
N GLY A 297 18.30 14.54 -34.12
CA GLY A 297 17.27 14.16 -35.09
C GLY A 297 16.33 13.10 -34.49
N ASP A 298 15.27 12.80 -35.19
CA ASP A 298 14.09 12.07 -34.76
C ASP A 298 14.27 11.15 -33.54
N ALA A 299 13.43 11.39 -32.52
CA ALA A 299 13.33 10.48 -31.39
C ALA A 299 13.25 9.02 -31.90
N PRO A 300 13.88 8.05 -31.22
CA PRO A 300 13.75 6.66 -31.62
C PRO A 300 12.27 6.38 -31.86
N GLY A 301 11.98 5.82 -33.04
CA GLY A 301 10.60 5.63 -33.52
C GLY A 301 9.70 5.07 -32.43
N GLU A 302 8.42 5.33 -32.54
CA GLU A 302 7.40 4.97 -31.54
C GLU A 302 7.66 3.56 -30.98
N VAL A 303 8.10 3.49 -29.72
CA VAL A 303 8.35 2.21 -29.06
C VAL A 303 7.01 1.49 -28.98
N VAL A 304 6.86 0.43 -29.77
CA VAL A 304 5.66 -0.40 -29.70
C VAL A 304 5.58 -0.99 -28.30
N THR A 305 4.59 -0.56 -27.52
CA THR A 305 4.37 -1.11 -26.17
C THR A 305 4.08 -2.61 -26.25
N LEU A 306 4.46 -3.37 -25.21
CA LEU A 306 4.14 -4.79 -25.13
C LEU A 306 2.64 -5.07 -25.33
N ALA A 307 1.76 -4.24 -24.78
CA ALA A 307 0.32 -4.35 -24.98
C ALA A 307 -0.08 -4.23 -26.46
N ARG A 308 0.53 -3.29 -27.19
CA ARG A 308 0.27 -3.08 -28.62
C ARG A 308 0.84 -4.24 -29.46
N GLN A 309 1.99 -4.78 -29.07
CA GLN A 309 2.60 -5.93 -29.72
C GLN A 309 1.75 -7.19 -29.52
N LEU A 310 1.33 -7.47 -28.28
CA LEU A 310 0.45 -8.60 -27.95
C LEU A 310 -0.90 -8.49 -28.65
N GLY A 311 -1.49 -7.29 -28.76
CA GLY A 311 -2.71 -7.05 -29.50
C GLY A 311 -2.57 -7.34 -30.99
N LYS A 312 -1.41 -7.01 -31.60
CA LYS A 312 -1.12 -7.34 -33.01
C LYS A 312 -0.90 -8.84 -33.23
N GLU A 313 -0.13 -9.49 -32.36
CA GLU A 313 0.21 -10.93 -32.47
C GLU A 313 -1.02 -11.83 -32.21
N ALA A 314 -1.91 -11.41 -31.31
CA ALA A 314 -3.13 -12.16 -31.01
C ALA A 314 -4.22 -12.01 -32.08
N GLY A 315 -4.03 -11.17 -33.11
CA GLY A 315 -5.05 -10.91 -34.14
C GLY A 315 -6.32 -10.25 -33.60
N ILE A 316 -6.29 -9.74 -32.37
CA ILE A 316 -7.43 -9.06 -31.74
C ILE A 316 -7.47 -7.62 -32.30
N ALA A 317 -8.47 -7.36 -33.13
CA ALA A 317 -8.78 -6.00 -33.53
C ALA A 317 -9.31 -5.23 -32.32
N CYS A 318 -8.52 -4.31 -31.77
CA CYS A 318 -9.03 -3.40 -30.76
C CYS A 318 -9.90 -2.34 -31.45
N GLU A 319 -11.17 -2.24 -31.04
CA GLU A 319 -12.04 -1.14 -31.41
C GLU A 319 -11.65 0.11 -30.61
N LEU A 320 -11.41 1.21 -31.30
CA LEU A 320 -11.18 2.49 -30.66
C LEU A 320 -12.54 3.11 -30.34
N LEU A 321 -12.94 3.06 -29.08
CA LEU A 321 -14.17 3.69 -28.61
C LEU A 321 -13.84 5.12 -28.16
N ASP A 322 -14.56 6.09 -28.71
CA ASP A 322 -14.57 7.47 -28.20
C ASP A 322 -15.63 7.58 -27.11
N ASP A 323 -15.19 7.58 -25.84
CA ASP A 323 -16.03 7.73 -24.66
C ASP A 323 -16.04 9.17 -24.10
N SER A 324 -15.55 10.12 -24.88
CA SER A 324 -15.51 11.54 -24.48
C SER A 324 -16.88 12.19 -24.35
N LEU A 325 -17.91 11.61 -24.98
CA LEU A 325 -19.28 12.09 -24.97
C LEU A 325 -20.20 11.09 -24.26
N ALA A 326 -20.82 11.53 -23.18
CA ALA A 326 -21.88 10.75 -22.55
C ALA A 326 -23.10 10.63 -23.48
N PRO A 327 -23.79 9.47 -23.52
CA PRO A 327 -25.04 9.35 -24.26
C PRO A 327 -26.05 10.41 -23.84
N PRO A 328 -26.81 11.03 -24.75
CA PRO A 328 -27.84 12.02 -24.40
C PRO A 328 -28.88 11.41 -23.46
N LEU A 329 -29.54 12.26 -22.67
CA LEU A 329 -30.68 11.82 -21.86
C LEU A 329 -31.83 11.42 -22.78
N GLY A 330 -32.44 10.24 -22.52
CA GLY A 330 -33.62 9.80 -23.21
C GLY A 330 -34.86 10.61 -22.81
N ASP A 331 -35.89 10.62 -23.70
CA ASP A 331 -37.15 11.28 -23.39
C ASP A 331 -37.79 10.66 -22.13
N GLY A 332 -38.00 11.50 -21.10
CA GLY A 332 -38.59 11.08 -19.84
C GLY A 332 -37.57 10.49 -18.83
N GLU A 333 -36.30 10.36 -19.17
CA GLU A 333 -35.24 9.94 -18.23
C GLU A 333 -35.04 11.00 -17.15
N LYS A 334 -35.08 10.60 -15.89
CA LYS A 334 -34.81 11.45 -14.73
C LYS A 334 -33.55 10.98 -14.03
N VAL A 335 -32.61 11.91 -13.88
CA VAL A 335 -31.41 11.68 -13.10
C VAL A 335 -31.63 12.21 -11.67
N SER A 336 -31.46 11.33 -10.68
CA SER A 336 -31.55 11.70 -9.26
C SER A 336 -30.29 12.46 -8.81
N GLY A 337 -30.39 13.17 -7.65
CA GLY A 337 -29.22 13.85 -7.06
C GLY A 337 -29.45 15.32 -6.72
N GLY A 338 -30.54 15.93 -7.22
CA GLY A 338 -30.94 17.31 -6.87
C GLY A 338 -29.81 18.33 -7.05
N SER A 339 -29.58 19.19 -6.07
CA SER A 339 -28.54 20.21 -6.11
C SER A 339 -27.11 19.64 -6.15
N TRP A 340 -26.90 18.44 -5.64
CA TRP A 340 -25.61 17.77 -5.68
C TRP A 340 -25.22 17.32 -7.09
N LEU A 341 -26.20 16.86 -7.90
CA LEU A 341 -25.99 16.59 -9.32
C LEU A 341 -25.53 17.85 -10.06
N LEU A 342 -26.19 18.98 -9.84
CA LEU A 342 -25.81 20.25 -10.47
C LEU A 342 -24.41 20.70 -10.06
N ARG A 343 -24.07 20.52 -8.78
CA ARG A 343 -22.72 20.79 -8.28
C ARG A 343 -21.67 19.86 -8.92
N ALA A 344 -21.96 18.58 -9.00
CA ALA A 344 -21.06 17.62 -9.64
C ALA A 344 -20.85 17.95 -11.11
N GLN A 345 -21.92 18.29 -11.84
CA GLN A 345 -21.88 18.71 -13.23
C GLN A 345 -21.04 19.97 -13.44
N ALA A 346 -21.13 20.94 -12.54
CA ALA A 346 -20.36 22.17 -12.61
C ALA A 346 -18.86 21.96 -12.34
N ILE A 347 -18.51 21.00 -11.48
CA ILE A 347 -17.12 20.69 -11.14
C ILE A 347 -16.49 19.78 -12.20
N CYS A 348 -17.19 18.70 -12.57
CA CYS A 348 -16.72 17.70 -13.51
C CYS A 348 -17.91 16.93 -14.12
N PRO A 349 -18.24 17.13 -15.40
CA PRO A 349 -19.36 16.42 -16.04
C PRO A 349 -19.25 14.90 -15.98
N ALA A 350 -18.05 14.35 -16.06
CA ALA A 350 -17.81 12.91 -15.92
C ALA A 350 -18.20 12.41 -14.51
N TRP A 351 -17.91 13.19 -13.47
CA TRP A 351 -18.36 12.87 -12.11
C TRP A 351 -19.88 12.78 -12.03
N ALA A 352 -20.58 13.79 -12.56
CA ALA A 352 -22.05 13.79 -12.59
C ALA A 352 -22.59 12.56 -13.35
N TYR A 353 -22.00 12.22 -14.47
CA TYR A 353 -22.39 11.07 -15.28
C TYR A 353 -22.20 9.74 -14.52
N TYR A 354 -20.99 9.47 -14.04
CA TYR A 354 -20.70 8.21 -13.36
C TYR A 354 -21.47 8.04 -12.04
N GLN A 355 -21.52 9.06 -11.21
CA GLN A 355 -22.13 8.95 -9.90
C GLN A 355 -23.67 9.01 -9.94
N TYR A 356 -24.22 9.99 -10.64
CA TYR A 356 -25.67 10.25 -10.57
C TYR A 356 -26.48 9.59 -11.68
N ARG A 357 -25.87 9.36 -12.84
CA ARG A 357 -26.57 8.70 -13.94
C ARG A 357 -26.32 7.20 -13.97
N LEU A 358 -25.08 6.76 -13.77
CA LEU A 358 -24.71 5.34 -13.74
C LEU A 358 -24.76 4.73 -12.34
N GLY A 359 -24.95 5.50 -11.28
CA GLY A 359 -24.99 5.02 -9.90
C GLY A 359 -23.63 4.52 -9.39
N GLY A 360 -22.54 5.03 -9.97
CA GLY A 360 -21.17 4.67 -9.53
C GLY A 360 -20.86 5.27 -8.17
N GLU A 361 -20.89 4.45 -7.14
CA GLU A 361 -20.50 4.83 -5.77
C GLU A 361 -19.21 4.12 -5.39
N ALA A 362 -18.41 4.78 -4.54
CA ALA A 362 -17.25 4.11 -3.95
C ALA A 362 -17.74 2.93 -3.12
N MET A 363 -17.11 1.78 -3.29
CA MET A 363 -17.41 0.63 -2.45
C MET A 363 -16.97 0.93 -1.02
N ASP A 364 -17.92 0.94 -0.10
CA ASP A 364 -17.64 1.11 1.32
C ASP A 364 -16.76 -0.04 1.83
N GLU A 365 -15.78 0.27 2.69
CA GLU A 365 -15.01 -0.77 3.36
C GLU A 365 -15.96 -1.58 4.25
N PRO A 366 -16.04 -2.92 4.07
CA PRO A 366 -16.93 -3.73 4.88
C PRO A 366 -16.53 -3.66 6.35
N VAL A 367 -17.47 -3.27 7.20
CA VAL A 367 -17.31 -3.20 8.65
C VAL A 367 -18.06 -4.34 9.33
N GLU A 368 -17.57 -4.80 10.49
CA GLU A 368 -18.28 -5.78 11.28
C GLU A 368 -19.46 -5.10 12.02
N GLY A 369 -20.68 -5.46 11.65
CA GLY A 369 -21.90 -4.85 12.18
C GLY A 369 -22.37 -3.65 11.37
N LEU A 370 -22.99 -2.67 12.02
CA LEU A 370 -23.42 -1.44 11.38
C LEU A 370 -22.26 -0.43 11.26
N ASP A 371 -22.16 0.20 10.11
CA ASP A 371 -21.27 1.34 9.91
C ASP A 371 -21.73 2.57 10.73
N PRO A 372 -20.89 3.60 10.90
CA PRO A 372 -21.24 4.78 11.70
C PRO A 372 -22.49 5.52 11.19
N ALA A 373 -22.71 5.55 9.87
CA ALA A 373 -23.87 6.24 9.27
C ALA A 373 -25.16 5.45 9.52
N ALA A 374 -25.14 4.13 9.29
CA ALA A 374 -26.25 3.24 9.59
C ALA A 374 -26.61 3.25 11.07
N ARG A 375 -25.62 3.29 11.97
CA ARG A 375 -25.82 3.43 13.40
C ARG A 375 -26.43 4.79 13.76
N GLY A 376 -25.97 5.87 13.13
CA GLY A 376 -26.57 7.19 13.28
C GLY A 376 -28.06 7.19 12.91
N THR A 377 -28.41 6.59 11.78
CA THR A 377 -29.80 6.41 11.32
C THR A 377 -30.62 5.67 12.35
N LEU A 378 -30.11 4.52 12.87
CA LEU A 378 -30.82 3.73 13.87
C LEU A 378 -31.07 4.50 15.17
N VAL A 379 -30.12 5.33 15.62
CA VAL A 379 -30.30 6.21 16.79
C VAL A 379 -31.39 7.26 16.53
N HIS A 380 -31.39 7.88 15.35
CA HIS A 380 -32.43 8.85 14.98
C HIS A 380 -33.84 8.22 14.94
N GLU A 381 -33.97 7.06 14.33
CA GLU A 381 -35.22 6.30 14.26
C GLU A 381 -35.70 5.87 15.65
N THR A 382 -34.76 5.46 16.52
CA THR A 382 -35.07 5.14 17.93
C THR A 382 -35.61 6.36 18.67
N LEU A 383 -34.95 7.51 18.54
CA LEU A 383 -35.41 8.76 19.17
C LEU A 383 -36.74 9.20 18.60
N GLU A 384 -36.97 9.07 17.30
CA GLU A 384 -38.24 9.39 16.68
C GLU A 384 -39.39 8.52 17.22
N ALA A 385 -39.17 7.18 17.27
CA ALA A 385 -40.14 6.24 17.82
C ALA A 385 -40.45 6.53 19.29
N PHE A 386 -39.43 6.80 20.10
CA PHE A 386 -39.55 7.14 21.50
C PHE A 386 -40.38 8.43 21.70
N TRP A 387 -40.09 9.51 20.94
CA TRP A 387 -40.82 10.78 21.04
C TRP A 387 -42.24 10.71 20.47
N LYS A 388 -42.48 9.90 19.45
CA LYS A 388 -43.86 9.64 18.98
C LYS A 388 -44.71 8.97 20.05
N ALA A 389 -44.15 8.07 20.86
CA ALA A 389 -44.83 7.42 21.97
C ALA A 389 -45.00 8.35 23.20
N THR A 390 -43.92 9.08 23.55
CA THR A 390 -43.86 9.92 24.75
C THR A 390 -44.61 11.26 24.55
N ARG A 391 -44.60 11.81 23.35
CA ARG A 391 -45.27 13.03 22.87
C ARG A 391 -44.80 14.35 23.49
N THR A 392 -44.61 14.42 24.80
CA THR A 392 -44.29 15.71 25.50
C THR A 392 -43.30 15.54 26.63
N SER A 393 -42.50 16.58 26.89
CA SER A 393 -41.52 16.60 28.00
C SER A 393 -42.15 16.42 29.39
N PRO A 394 -43.35 16.94 29.70
CA PRO A 394 -44.00 16.66 30.99
C PRO A 394 -44.33 15.17 31.20
N VAL A 395 -44.74 14.46 30.14
CA VAL A 395 -44.96 13.00 30.18
C VAL A 395 -43.67 12.27 30.50
N LEU A 396 -42.57 12.62 29.85
CA LEU A 396 -41.26 12.10 30.10
C LEU A 396 -40.81 12.33 31.56
N ALA A 397 -40.99 13.53 32.07
CA ALA A 397 -40.63 13.92 33.42
C ALA A 397 -41.45 13.15 34.49
N GLY A 398 -42.68 12.75 34.18
CA GLY A 398 -43.55 11.96 35.04
C GLY A 398 -43.32 10.45 34.99
N MET A 399 -42.51 9.94 34.06
CA MET A 399 -42.22 8.50 33.93
C MET A 399 -41.30 8.02 35.04
N SER A 400 -41.67 6.87 35.67
CA SER A 400 -40.72 6.13 36.50
C SER A 400 -39.57 5.57 35.66
N GLU A 401 -38.45 5.29 36.31
CA GLU A 401 -37.30 4.74 35.62
C GLU A 401 -37.60 3.40 34.89
N ALA A 402 -38.44 2.56 35.48
CA ALA A 402 -38.87 1.28 34.89
C ALA A 402 -39.69 1.53 33.59
N ILE A 403 -40.66 2.44 33.64
CA ILE A 403 -41.51 2.79 32.48
C ILE A 403 -40.65 3.40 31.37
N ARG A 404 -39.69 4.26 31.72
CA ARG A 404 -38.79 4.89 30.77
C ARG A 404 -37.89 3.88 30.08
N ARG A 405 -37.30 2.94 30.84
CA ARG A 405 -36.48 1.86 30.26
C ARG A 405 -37.28 0.95 29.33
N GLN A 406 -38.51 0.64 29.69
CA GLN A 406 -39.39 -0.16 28.83
C GLN A 406 -39.73 0.59 27.53
N ALA A 407 -40.09 1.87 27.61
CA ALA A 407 -40.38 2.69 26.44
C ALA A 407 -39.17 2.84 25.50
N ILE A 408 -37.95 2.95 26.06
CA ILE A 408 -36.73 2.95 25.28
C ILE A 408 -36.52 1.59 24.58
N ALA A 409 -36.69 0.47 25.29
CA ALA A 409 -36.52 -0.86 24.72
C ALA A 409 -37.52 -1.12 23.58
N GLU A 410 -38.76 -0.70 23.71
CA GLU A 410 -39.80 -0.78 22.67
C GLU A 410 -39.45 0.10 21.45
N ALA A 411 -38.95 1.31 21.67
CA ALA A 411 -38.49 2.21 20.60
C ALA A 411 -37.29 1.61 19.84
N VAL A 412 -36.30 1.04 20.53
CA VAL A 412 -35.15 0.35 19.94
C VAL A 412 -35.61 -0.86 19.10
N ALA A 413 -36.50 -1.69 19.63
CA ALA A 413 -37.02 -2.85 18.90
C ALA A 413 -37.75 -2.42 17.62
N THR A 414 -38.54 -1.35 17.71
CA THR A 414 -39.26 -0.76 16.56
C THR A 414 -38.30 -0.24 15.50
N ALA A 415 -37.27 0.52 15.91
CA ALA A 415 -36.28 1.08 15.01
C ALA A 415 -35.44 -0.03 14.31
N ILE A 416 -35.01 -1.05 15.06
CA ILE A 416 -34.27 -2.17 14.45
C ILE A 416 -35.13 -2.90 13.41
N SER A 417 -36.42 -3.13 13.71
CA SER A 417 -37.33 -3.82 12.77
C SER A 417 -37.62 -2.98 11.52
N ALA A 418 -37.76 -1.66 11.67
CA ALA A 418 -37.92 -0.72 10.55
C ALA A 418 -36.66 -0.69 9.68
N PHE A 419 -35.48 -0.59 10.29
CA PHE A 419 -34.18 -0.60 9.63
C PHE A 419 -33.95 -1.89 8.80
N GLU A 420 -34.30 -3.05 9.34
CA GLU A 420 -34.19 -4.34 8.65
C GLU A 420 -35.13 -4.39 7.45
N THR A 421 -36.34 -3.85 7.59
CA THR A 421 -37.37 -3.85 6.53
C THR A 421 -36.96 -2.91 5.40
N ASP A 422 -36.59 -1.66 5.71
CA ASP A 422 -36.28 -0.63 4.73
C ASP A 422 -35.02 -0.96 3.92
N ARG A 423 -34.02 -1.52 4.58
CA ARG A 423 -32.77 -1.91 3.92
C ARG A 423 -32.78 -3.35 3.37
N ARG A 424 -33.86 -4.09 3.56
CA ARG A 424 -34.00 -5.50 3.16
C ARG A 424 -32.84 -6.37 3.66
N VAL A 425 -32.36 -6.12 4.89
CA VAL A 425 -31.25 -6.79 5.54
C VAL A 425 -31.76 -7.42 6.81
N THR A 426 -31.34 -8.63 7.12
CA THR A 426 -31.58 -9.26 8.43
C THR A 426 -30.31 -9.20 9.25
N LEU A 427 -30.32 -8.50 10.36
CA LEU A 427 -29.19 -8.48 11.28
C LEU A 427 -29.08 -9.83 12.00
N PRO A 428 -27.89 -10.45 12.03
CA PRO A 428 -27.67 -11.63 12.86
C PRO A 428 -28.01 -11.33 14.32
N ALA A 429 -28.58 -12.31 15.04
CA ALA A 429 -29.06 -12.13 16.41
C ALA A 429 -28.04 -11.44 17.33
N ARG A 430 -26.77 -11.85 17.23
CA ARG A 430 -25.66 -11.25 17.99
C ARG A 430 -25.49 -9.75 17.73
N PHE A 431 -25.65 -9.29 16.49
CA PHE A 431 -25.53 -7.86 16.17
C PHE A 431 -26.77 -7.09 16.59
N ARG A 432 -27.95 -7.69 16.47
CA ARG A 432 -29.20 -7.11 16.97
C ARG A 432 -29.14 -6.86 18.48
N GLU A 433 -28.68 -7.84 19.26
CA GLU A 433 -28.49 -7.71 20.71
C GLU A 433 -27.44 -6.64 21.06
N LEU A 434 -26.34 -6.59 20.31
CA LEU A 434 -25.28 -5.61 20.54
C LEU A 434 -25.75 -4.18 20.28
N GLU A 435 -26.46 -3.94 19.18
CA GLU A 435 -26.96 -2.61 18.85
C GLU A 435 -28.13 -2.21 19.77
N ALA A 436 -28.93 -3.16 20.22
CA ALA A 436 -29.98 -2.91 21.25
C ALA A 436 -29.40 -2.57 22.63
N ALA A 437 -28.23 -3.11 22.97
CA ALA A 437 -27.57 -2.84 24.25
C ALA A 437 -26.76 -1.54 24.27
N ARG A 438 -26.41 -0.99 23.13
CA ARG A 438 -25.72 0.30 22.98
C ARG A 438 -26.66 1.47 23.15
#